data_1ccc902e1d941a25ad13210f61b7c5fe
#
_entry.id   1ccc902e1d941a25ad13210f61b7c5fe
#
_cell.length_a   1.000
_cell.length_b   1.000
_cell.length_c   1.000
_cell.angle_alpha   90.00
_cell.angle_beta   90.00
_cell.angle_gamma   90.00
#
_symmetry.space_group_name_H-M   'P 1'
#
loop_
_entity.id
_entity.type
_entity.pdbx_description
1 polymer ?
#
loop_
_entity_poly.entity_id
_entity_poly.type
_entity_poly.pdbx_seq_one_letter_code
_entity_poly.pdbx_strand_id
1 'polypeptide(L)'
;MNETKLITLKKWTLFLSYDKIEVQCQGKGVVEMKVNKEYVENLFSDIIDKNIFIKGIFSNPLDKEYPYSKINIKPLKIKNEILIQFEQFKDNKAFHENVCIDSSKVKFSEILDNFKQILISVNGNDYQILKGKNDFNLKKSENLKTLKTLEHNKKKNYILEEGTPIPFLIKLGVMGEKGEVFKQSYDKFRQINKYLEFIDDTIKELQNKKLIGSHIKFIDFGCGKSYLNFCTSLLFKKY
;
A
#
# COMPACT_ATOMS: atom_id res chain seq x y z
N MET A 1 20.41 49.99 9.30
CA MET A 1 19.05 50.09 8.73
C MET A 1 18.96 49.09 7.60
N ASN A 2 18.41 47.93 7.87
CA ASN A 2 18.25 46.86 6.89
C ASN A 2 16.80 46.88 6.41
N GLU A 3 16.62 47.29 5.16
CA GLU A 3 15.31 47.24 4.51
C GLU A 3 14.92 45.81 4.21
N THR A 4 13.88 45.33 4.86
CA THR A 4 13.23 44.07 4.56
C THR A 4 12.25 44.28 3.41
N LYS A 5 12.63 43.92 2.19
CA LYS A 5 11.71 43.90 1.05
C LYS A 5 10.78 42.71 1.14
N LEU A 6 9.50 43.01 1.33
CA LEU A 6 8.42 42.04 1.14
C LEU A 6 8.30 41.69 -0.35
N ILE A 7 8.56 40.49 -0.72
CA ILE A 7 8.36 40.00 -2.10
C ILE A 7 7.17 39.05 -2.08
N THR A 8 6.11 39.45 -2.78
CA THR A 8 4.89 38.66 -3.00
C THR A 8 5.19 37.52 -3.96
N LEU A 9 4.95 36.27 -3.54
CA LEU A 9 5.51 35.09 -4.14
C LEU A 9 4.51 34.33 -5.00
N LYS A 10 4.80 34.22 -6.27
CA LYS A 10 4.25 33.18 -7.17
C LYS A 10 5.24 32.07 -7.56
N LYS A 11 6.53 32.26 -7.28
CA LYS A 11 7.58 31.22 -7.42
C LYS A 11 8.70 31.51 -6.44
N TRP A 12 9.07 30.56 -5.59
CA TRP A 12 10.23 30.67 -4.69
C TRP A 12 11.36 29.82 -5.24
N THR A 13 12.53 30.45 -5.39
CA THR A 13 13.79 29.74 -5.53
C THR A 13 14.60 30.07 -4.28
N LEU A 14 14.81 29.08 -3.43
CA LEU A 14 15.66 29.21 -2.24
C LEU A 14 17.03 28.60 -2.58
N PHE A 15 18.06 29.47 -2.59
CA PHE A 15 19.44 29.01 -2.68
C PHE A 15 19.93 28.71 -1.26
N LEU A 16 20.11 27.42 -0.94
CA LEU A 16 20.87 26.99 0.23
C LEU A 16 22.24 26.51 -0.26
N SER A 17 23.28 27.18 0.19
CA SER A 17 24.68 26.86 -0.12
C SER A 17 25.14 25.61 0.62
N TYR A 18 24.79 24.45 0.13
CA TYR A 18 25.50 23.18 0.24
C TYR A 18 25.25 22.44 -1.06
N ASP A 19 26.31 22.32 -1.85
CA ASP A 19 26.44 21.66 -3.17
C ASP A 19 25.15 21.26 -3.90
N LYS A 20 24.77 22.10 -4.88
CA LYS A 20 23.89 21.79 -6.03
C LYS A 20 22.50 21.21 -5.71
N ILE A 21 21.71 21.85 -4.87
CA ILE A 21 20.29 21.56 -4.76
C ILE A 21 19.48 22.69 -5.41
N GLU A 22 18.91 22.46 -6.60
CA GLU A 22 17.94 23.34 -7.22
C GLU A 22 16.53 22.98 -6.72
N VAL A 23 15.91 23.86 -5.92
CA VAL A 23 14.55 23.66 -5.41
C VAL A 23 13.58 24.48 -6.25
N GLN A 24 12.63 23.82 -6.90
CA GLN A 24 11.51 24.47 -7.58
C GLN A 24 10.21 24.17 -6.83
N CYS A 25 9.55 25.20 -6.31
CA CYS A 25 8.23 25.09 -5.70
C CYS A 25 7.15 25.34 -6.76
N GLN A 26 6.38 24.30 -7.12
CA GLN A 26 5.16 24.43 -7.92
C GLN A 26 3.95 24.45 -6.98
N GLY A 27 2.99 25.35 -7.18
CA GLY A 27 1.85 25.57 -6.28
C GLY A 27 1.14 24.32 -5.81
N LYS A 28 0.66 24.30 -4.55
CA LYS A 28 0.06 23.21 -3.77
C LYS A 28 1.04 22.22 -3.12
N GLY A 29 2.05 22.70 -2.36
CA GLY A 29 2.84 21.82 -1.48
C GLY A 29 3.74 20.80 -2.20
N VAL A 30 4.00 20.98 -3.49
CA VAL A 30 4.90 20.12 -4.27
C VAL A 30 6.27 20.80 -4.35
N VAL A 31 7.31 20.10 -3.88
CA VAL A 31 8.71 20.53 -3.95
C VAL A 31 9.46 19.58 -4.88
N GLU A 32 10.10 20.12 -5.90
CA GLU A 32 10.98 19.36 -6.81
C GLU A 32 12.42 19.84 -6.64
N MET A 33 13.37 18.90 -6.59
CA MET A 33 14.78 19.18 -6.44
C MET A 33 15.65 18.14 -7.12
N LYS A 34 16.82 18.55 -7.61
CA LYS A 34 17.87 17.63 -8.03
C LYS A 34 18.76 17.30 -6.85
N VAL A 35 19.03 16.02 -6.64
CA VAL A 35 19.81 15.51 -5.52
C VAL A 35 20.79 14.44 -5.97
N ASN A 36 21.88 14.26 -5.25
CA ASN A 36 22.82 13.16 -5.48
C ASN A 36 22.34 11.87 -4.81
N LYS A 37 23.07 10.79 -5.05
CA LYS A 37 22.79 9.46 -4.48
C LYS A 37 22.80 9.49 -2.94
N GLU A 38 23.83 10.08 -2.37
CA GLU A 38 24.01 10.17 -0.92
C GLU A 38 22.83 10.87 -0.22
N TYR A 39 22.26 11.92 -0.84
CA TYR A 39 21.06 12.56 -0.32
C TYR A 39 19.85 11.60 -0.25
N VAL A 40 19.64 10.76 -1.29
CA VAL A 40 18.54 9.79 -1.33
C VAL A 40 18.73 8.70 -0.28
N GLU A 41 19.96 8.24 -0.07
CA GLU A 41 20.33 7.25 0.95
C GLU A 41 20.11 7.81 2.36
N ASN A 42 20.57 9.03 2.62
CA ASN A 42 20.37 9.71 3.90
C ASN A 42 18.87 9.99 4.16
N LEU A 43 18.11 10.39 3.13
CA LEU A 43 16.66 10.53 3.25
C LEU A 43 15.98 9.23 3.66
N PHE A 44 16.35 8.11 3.06
CA PHE A 44 15.78 6.80 3.42
C PHE A 44 16.19 6.41 4.84
N SER A 45 17.44 6.60 5.22
CA SER A 45 17.92 6.36 6.59
C SER A 45 17.11 7.16 7.62
N ASP A 46 16.97 8.44 7.39
CA ASP A 46 16.17 9.34 8.24
C ASP A 46 14.71 8.90 8.38
N ILE A 47 14.10 8.48 7.28
CA ILE A 47 12.72 8.00 7.24
C ILE A 47 12.56 6.73 8.10
N ILE A 48 13.50 5.81 8.00
CA ILE A 48 13.51 4.58 8.80
C ILE A 48 13.74 4.88 10.27
N ASP A 49 14.74 5.69 10.60
CA ASP A 49 15.11 6.03 11.97
C ASP A 49 14.00 6.79 12.71
N LYS A 50 13.26 7.63 12.00
CA LYS A 50 12.07 8.34 12.51
C LYS A 50 10.82 7.46 12.59
N ASN A 51 10.89 6.21 12.13
CA ASN A 51 9.77 5.26 12.10
C ASN A 51 8.50 5.80 11.40
N ILE A 52 8.69 6.56 10.33
CA ILE A 52 7.59 7.14 9.54
C ILE A 52 7.39 6.44 8.19
N PHE A 53 8.18 5.41 7.90
CA PHE A 53 8.14 4.66 6.65
C PHE A 53 6.88 3.84 6.51
N ILE A 54 6.17 3.97 5.39
CA ILE A 54 4.98 3.18 5.07
C ILE A 54 5.30 2.12 4.03
N LYS A 55 5.88 2.52 2.89
CA LYS A 55 6.27 1.63 1.81
C LYS A 55 7.21 2.30 0.83
N GLY A 56 8.00 1.49 0.15
CA GLY A 56 8.78 1.88 -1.02
C GLY A 56 8.44 1.00 -2.22
N ILE A 57 8.53 1.55 -3.42
CA ILE A 57 8.32 0.83 -4.67
C ILE A 57 9.43 1.24 -5.63
N PHE A 58 10.20 0.27 -6.08
CA PHE A 58 11.17 0.40 -7.16
C PHE A 58 10.57 -0.21 -8.42
N SER A 59 10.59 0.50 -9.51
CA SER A 59 10.00 0.07 -10.78
C SER A 59 10.80 0.60 -11.96
N ASN A 60 10.58 -0.01 -13.11
CA ASN A 60 11.26 0.34 -14.35
C ASN A 60 12.79 0.15 -14.22
N PRO A 61 13.28 -1.11 -14.21
CA PRO A 61 14.70 -1.38 -14.11
C PRO A 61 15.45 -0.74 -15.28
N LEU A 62 16.66 -0.24 -15.01
CA LEU A 62 17.52 0.41 -16.01
C LEU A 62 18.09 -0.60 -17.01
N ASP A 63 18.47 -1.76 -16.53
CA ASP A 63 18.92 -2.87 -17.32
C ASP A 63 17.78 -3.88 -17.51
N LYS A 64 17.51 -4.28 -18.74
CA LYS A 64 16.51 -5.32 -19.06
C LYS A 64 16.90 -6.70 -18.56
N GLU A 65 18.19 -6.93 -18.34
CA GLU A 65 18.73 -8.17 -17.79
C GLU A 65 18.72 -8.21 -16.25
N TYR A 66 18.36 -7.08 -15.60
CA TYR A 66 18.22 -7.05 -14.15
C TYR A 66 17.15 -8.05 -13.71
N PRO A 67 17.43 -8.93 -12.73
CA PRO A 67 16.58 -10.07 -12.45
C PRO A 67 15.17 -9.72 -11.95
N TYR A 68 14.99 -8.50 -11.41
CA TYR A 68 13.72 -8.11 -10.82
C TYR A 68 13.05 -6.99 -11.60
N SER A 69 11.82 -7.21 -12.04
CA SER A 69 11.01 -6.20 -12.74
C SER A 69 10.52 -5.09 -11.80
N LYS A 70 10.39 -5.41 -10.52
CA LYS A 70 9.89 -4.51 -9.48
C LYS A 70 10.34 -5.00 -8.11
N ILE A 71 10.57 -4.05 -7.18
CA ILE A 71 10.77 -4.37 -5.75
C ILE A 71 9.86 -3.48 -4.93
N ASN A 72 9.06 -4.10 -4.06
CA ASN A 72 8.32 -3.40 -3.02
C ASN A 72 9.04 -3.56 -1.69
N ILE A 73 9.10 -2.48 -0.91
CA ILE A 73 9.63 -2.52 0.45
C ILE A 73 8.60 -2.00 1.43
N LYS A 74 8.49 -2.61 2.58
CA LYS A 74 7.58 -2.20 3.65
C LYS A 74 8.08 -2.64 5.01
N PRO A 75 7.80 -1.87 6.06
CA PRO A 75 8.07 -2.32 7.42
C PRO A 75 7.07 -3.41 7.80
N LEU A 76 7.51 -4.36 8.61
CA LEU A 76 6.66 -5.36 9.18
C LEU A 76 7.15 -5.71 10.60
N LYS A 77 6.21 -6.06 11.48
CA LYS A 77 6.53 -6.48 12.84
C LYS A 77 6.40 -7.99 12.94
N ILE A 78 7.51 -8.67 13.27
CA ILE A 78 7.53 -10.10 13.56
C ILE A 78 7.89 -10.25 15.04
N LYS A 79 7.01 -10.90 15.81
CA LYS A 79 7.12 -10.95 17.28
C LYS A 79 7.23 -9.51 17.84
N ASN A 80 8.37 -9.14 18.40
CA ASN A 80 8.62 -7.79 18.94
C ASN A 80 9.64 -6.98 18.13
N GLU A 81 10.11 -7.48 16.99
CA GLU A 81 11.10 -6.83 16.15
C GLU A 81 10.46 -6.18 14.94
N ILE A 82 10.95 -4.99 14.59
CA ILE A 82 10.60 -4.32 13.34
C ILE A 82 11.65 -4.69 12.31
N LEU A 83 11.18 -5.32 11.23
CA LEU A 83 11.98 -5.70 10.08
C LEU A 83 11.50 -4.94 8.85
N ILE A 84 12.35 -4.87 7.84
CA ILE A 84 11.97 -4.35 6.52
C ILE A 84 11.90 -5.52 5.56
N GLN A 85 10.73 -5.73 4.97
CA GLN A 85 10.50 -6.74 3.96
C GLN A 85 10.76 -6.18 2.58
N PHE A 86 11.60 -6.88 1.81
CA PHE A 86 11.80 -6.71 0.38
C PHE A 86 11.02 -7.79 -0.36
N GLU A 87 10.05 -7.37 -1.17
CA GLU A 87 9.24 -8.23 -2.02
C GLU A 87 9.69 -8.01 -3.46
N GLN A 88 10.43 -8.95 -4.00
CA GLN A 88 11.14 -8.90 -5.29
C GLN A 88 10.36 -9.69 -6.33
N PHE A 89 9.99 -9.06 -7.44
CA PHE A 89 9.19 -9.69 -8.51
C PHE A 89 10.08 -10.11 -9.66
N LYS A 90 10.07 -11.42 -9.94
CA LYS A 90 10.77 -12.06 -11.06
C LYS A 90 9.88 -13.14 -11.65
N ASP A 91 9.74 -13.19 -12.99
CA ASP A 91 9.03 -14.25 -13.73
C ASP A 91 7.64 -14.55 -13.17
N ASN A 92 6.85 -13.50 -12.89
CA ASN A 92 5.51 -13.57 -12.26
C ASN A 92 5.48 -14.20 -10.86
N LYS A 93 6.64 -14.36 -10.23
CA LYS A 93 6.78 -14.83 -8.84
C LYS A 93 7.24 -13.70 -7.94
N ALA A 94 6.83 -13.73 -6.68
CA ALA A 94 7.27 -12.82 -5.64
C ALA A 94 8.19 -13.55 -4.65
N PHE A 95 9.38 -13.02 -4.45
CA PHE A 95 10.36 -13.49 -3.47
C PHE A 95 10.38 -12.52 -2.30
N HIS A 96 10.32 -13.04 -1.09
CA HIS A 96 10.27 -12.21 0.12
C HIS A 96 11.55 -12.40 0.93
N GLU A 97 12.14 -11.30 1.33
CA GLU A 97 13.30 -11.26 2.22
C GLU A 97 13.04 -10.25 3.32
N ASN A 98 13.21 -10.67 4.56
CA ASN A 98 13.03 -9.81 5.74
C ASN A 98 14.40 -9.52 6.33
N VAL A 99 14.76 -8.25 6.44
CA VAL A 99 16.06 -7.81 6.95
C VAL A 99 15.88 -6.85 8.13
N CYS A 100 16.88 -6.76 8.99
CA CYS A 100 16.91 -5.77 10.05
C CYS A 100 17.06 -4.35 9.48
N ILE A 101 16.81 -3.34 10.29
CA ILE A 101 16.84 -1.93 9.90
C ILE A 101 18.18 -1.56 9.25
N ASP A 102 19.31 -1.89 9.87
CA ASP A 102 20.62 -1.50 9.34
C ASP A 102 20.93 -2.19 8.01
N SER A 103 20.65 -3.49 7.89
CA SER A 103 20.80 -4.21 6.63
C SER A 103 19.87 -3.66 5.53
N SER A 104 18.70 -3.11 5.90
CA SER A 104 17.79 -2.51 4.95
C SER A 104 18.34 -1.25 4.30
N LYS A 105 19.12 -0.45 5.03
CA LYS A 105 19.77 0.76 4.50
C LYS A 105 20.84 0.39 3.48
N VAL A 106 21.66 -0.62 3.75
CA VAL A 106 22.66 -1.14 2.80
C VAL A 106 21.98 -1.66 1.54
N LYS A 107 20.97 -2.51 1.72
CA LYS A 107 20.24 -3.09 0.58
C LYS A 107 19.49 -2.05 -0.24
N PHE A 108 18.97 -0.99 0.38
CA PHE A 108 18.37 0.14 -0.33
C PHE A 108 19.39 0.82 -1.25
N SER A 109 20.62 1.07 -0.76
CA SER A 109 21.70 1.65 -1.56
C SER A 109 22.08 0.76 -2.75
N GLU A 110 22.15 -0.56 -2.57
CA GLU A 110 22.47 -1.52 -3.63
C GLU A 110 21.44 -1.52 -4.76
N ILE A 111 20.14 -1.44 -4.42
CA ILE A 111 19.07 -1.47 -5.42
C ILE A 111 18.80 -0.11 -6.06
N LEU A 112 19.18 0.99 -5.40
CA LEU A 112 18.90 2.37 -5.82
C LEU A 112 19.38 2.65 -7.24
N ASP A 113 20.54 2.10 -7.62
CA ASP A 113 21.13 2.30 -8.93
C ASP A 113 20.51 1.46 -10.05
N ASN A 114 19.69 0.48 -9.72
CA ASN A 114 19.15 -0.45 -10.70
C ASN A 114 17.78 -0.05 -11.25
N PHE A 115 17.11 0.95 -10.66
CA PHE A 115 15.77 1.35 -11.04
C PHE A 115 15.68 2.82 -11.45
N LYS A 116 14.87 3.07 -12.48
CA LYS A 116 14.62 4.43 -12.98
C LYS A 116 13.62 5.19 -12.12
N GLN A 117 12.67 4.49 -11.50
CA GLN A 117 11.57 5.09 -10.75
C GLN A 117 11.47 4.50 -9.36
N ILE A 118 11.45 5.36 -8.36
CA ILE A 118 11.32 5.00 -6.96
C ILE A 118 10.23 5.86 -6.34
N LEU A 119 9.33 5.23 -5.59
CA LEU A 119 8.32 5.89 -4.79
C LEU A 119 8.52 5.51 -3.33
N ILE A 120 8.71 6.48 -2.45
CA ILE A 120 8.77 6.28 -1.00
C ILE A 120 7.57 6.99 -0.39
N SER A 121 6.68 6.23 0.25
CA SER A 121 5.54 6.76 0.99
C SER A 121 5.87 6.77 2.48
N VAL A 122 5.65 7.90 3.10
CA VAL A 122 5.79 8.10 4.54
C VAL A 122 4.50 8.67 5.13
N ASN A 123 4.43 8.76 6.44
CA ASN A 123 3.30 9.42 7.11
C ASN A 123 3.20 10.89 6.68
N GLY A 124 2.13 11.23 5.95
CA GLY A 124 1.86 12.59 5.47
C GLY A 124 2.51 13.00 4.15
N ASN A 125 3.49 12.25 3.61
CA ASN A 125 4.18 12.62 2.36
C ASN A 125 4.50 11.43 1.45
N ASP A 126 4.57 11.71 0.15
CA ASP A 126 5.14 10.82 -0.86
C ASP A 126 6.38 11.47 -1.49
N TYR A 127 7.45 10.70 -1.65
CA TYR A 127 8.66 11.08 -2.37
C TYR A 127 8.72 10.27 -3.67
N GLN A 128 8.61 10.94 -4.80
CA GLN A 128 8.84 10.35 -6.13
C GLN A 128 10.26 10.69 -6.54
N ILE A 129 11.05 9.68 -6.89
CA ILE A 129 12.46 9.82 -7.25
C ILE A 129 12.64 9.22 -8.63
N LEU A 130 13.15 10.03 -9.56
CA LEU A 130 13.47 9.62 -10.91
C LEU A 130 14.98 9.67 -11.09
N LYS A 131 15.61 8.57 -11.47
CA LYS A 131 17.04 8.50 -11.74
C LYS A 131 17.36 9.22 -13.05
N GLY A 132 18.24 10.22 -13.01
CA GLY A 132 18.89 10.87 -14.13
C GLY A 132 20.16 10.13 -14.55
N LYS A 133 21.04 10.79 -15.31
CA LYS A 133 22.34 10.21 -15.69
C LYS A 133 23.30 10.13 -14.50
N ASN A 134 23.44 11.22 -13.76
CA ASN A 134 24.39 11.35 -12.64
C ASN A 134 23.71 11.81 -11.34
N ASP A 135 22.42 12.09 -11.37
CA ASP A 135 21.63 12.65 -10.29
C ASP A 135 20.26 12.01 -10.21
N PHE A 136 19.47 12.47 -9.24
CA PHE A 136 18.09 12.04 -9.06
C PHE A 136 17.20 13.29 -9.01
N ASN A 137 16.07 13.25 -9.73
CA ASN A 137 15.01 14.24 -9.60
C ASN A 137 14.05 13.77 -8.51
N LEU A 138 14.05 14.44 -7.38
CA LEU A 138 13.19 14.16 -6.24
C LEU A 138 12.01 15.13 -6.22
N LYS A 139 10.81 14.57 -6.14
CA LYS A 139 9.56 15.30 -5.99
C LYS A 139 8.88 14.87 -4.70
N LYS A 140 8.70 15.83 -3.78
CA LYS A 140 7.94 15.63 -2.55
C LYS A 140 6.54 16.18 -2.72
N SER A 141 5.53 15.40 -2.33
CA SER A 141 4.13 15.82 -2.32
C SER A 141 3.45 15.36 -1.03
N GLU A 142 2.49 16.14 -0.55
CA GLU A 142 1.66 15.75 0.60
C GLU A 142 0.75 14.58 0.22
N ASN A 143 0.49 13.69 1.18
CA ASN A 143 -0.49 12.63 1.06
C ASN A 143 -1.31 12.50 2.36
N LEU A 144 -2.47 11.86 2.26
CA LEU A 144 -3.33 11.57 3.42
C LEU A 144 -3.07 10.17 4.02
N LYS A 145 -1.96 9.51 3.63
CA LYS A 145 -1.65 8.17 4.14
C LYS A 145 -1.12 8.28 5.55
N THR A 146 -1.71 7.54 6.44
CA THR A 146 -1.24 7.36 7.81
C THR A 146 -0.58 5.99 7.97
N LEU A 147 0.34 5.87 8.91
CA LEU A 147 0.89 4.58 9.32
C LEU A 147 -0.27 3.67 9.76
N LYS A 148 -0.52 2.63 8.98
CA LYS A 148 -1.39 1.53 9.41
C LYS A 148 -0.62 0.66 10.39
N THR A 149 -1.31 0.00 11.31
CA THR A 149 -0.69 -0.97 12.23
C THR A 149 0.22 -1.95 11.48
N LEU A 150 1.46 -2.07 11.95
CA LEU A 150 2.52 -2.92 11.33
C LEU A 150 2.30 -4.42 11.58
N GLU A 151 1.18 -4.81 12.18
CA GLU A 151 0.89 -6.20 12.47
C GLU A 151 0.78 -7.02 11.17
N HIS A 152 1.64 -8.03 11.05
CA HIS A 152 1.73 -8.91 9.90
C HIS A 152 0.44 -9.72 9.68
N ASN A 153 -0.20 -10.12 10.76
CA ASN A 153 -1.46 -10.85 10.77
C ASN A 153 -2.61 -9.92 11.12
N LYS A 154 -3.05 -9.10 10.17
CA LYS A 154 -4.36 -8.46 10.33
C LYS A 154 -5.40 -9.55 10.45
N LYS A 155 -6.06 -9.60 11.62
CA LYS A 155 -7.25 -10.42 11.78
C LYS A 155 -8.21 -10.02 10.67
N LYS A 156 -8.47 -10.93 9.76
CA LYS A 156 -9.42 -10.66 8.67
C LYS A 156 -10.79 -10.56 9.32
N ASN A 157 -11.41 -9.41 9.26
CA ASN A 157 -12.79 -9.24 9.69
C ASN A 157 -13.68 -9.83 8.58
N TYR A 158 -13.95 -11.12 8.70
CA TYR A 158 -14.88 -11.78 7.81
C TYR A 158 -16.31 -11.34 8.15
N ILE A 159 -17.15 -11.18 7.13
CA ILE A 159 -18.59 -10.92 7.30
C ILE A 159 -19.28 -12.14 7.91
N LEU A 160 -18.85 -13.33 7.48
CA LEU A 160 -19.24 -14.60 8.08
C LEU A 160 -18.08 -15.06 8.97
N GLU A 161 -18.31 -15.11 10.27
CA GLU A 161 -17.27 -15.44 11.25
C GLU A 161 -17.16 -16.95 11.47
N GLU A 162 -15.93 -17.42 11.60
CA GLU A 162 -15.65 -18.77 12.08
C GLU A 162 -16.02 -18.88 13.57
N GLY A 163 -16.57 -20.01 13.97
CA GLY A 163 -17.09 -20.22 15.33
C GLY A 163 -18.57 -19.89 15.49
N THR A 164 -19.21 -19.25 14.49
CA THR A 164 -20.65 -19.02 14.47
C THR A 164 -21.32 -19.97 13.48
N PRO A 165 -22.21 -20.85 13.89
CA PRO A 165 -22.91 -21.77 13.00
C PRO A 165 -23.74 -21.05 11.96
N ILE A 166 -23.44 -21.31 10.69
CA ILE A 166 -24.17 -20.69 9.57
C ILE A 166 -24.86 -21.80 8.77
N PRO A 167 -26.21 -21.90 8.84
CA PRO A 167 -26.94 -23.06 8.35
C PRO A 167 -26.64 -23.42 6.88
N PHE A 168 -26.50 -22.45 5.98
CA PHE A 168 -26.23 -22.74 4.58
C PHE A 168 -24.80 -23.22 4.35
N LEU A 169 -23.79 -22.75 5.14
CA LEU A 169 -22.41 -23.22 5.06
C LEU A 169 -22.30 -24.66 5.57
N ILE A 170 -23.10 -25.00 6.58
CA ILE A 170 -23.21 -26.38 7.08
C ILE A 170 -23.79 -27.27 6.00
N LYS A 171 -24.91 -26.90 5.37
CA LYS A 171 -25.51 -27.67 4.25
C LYS A 171 -24.59 -27.78 3.04
N LEU A 172 -23.72 -26.79 2.81
CA LEU A 172 -22.71 -26.83 1.73
C LEU A 172 -21.48 -27.69 2.06
N GLY A 173 -21.37 -28.21 3.29
CA GLY A 173 -20.19 -28.95 3.73
C GLY A 173 -18.93 -28.08 3.84
N VAL A 174 -19.08 -26.79 4.09
CA VAL A 174 -17.98 -25.83 4.30
C VAL A 174 -17.69 -25.68 5.79
N MET A 175 -18.72 -25.83 6.63
CA MET A 175 -18.69 -25.58 8.06
C MET A 175 -19.36 -26.72 8.81
N GLY A 176 -18.90 -27.03 10.01
CA GLY A 176 -19.54 -27.96 10.91
C GLY A 176 -20.61 -27.32 11.78
N GLU A 177 -21.35 -28.14 12.51
CA GLU A 177 -22.50 -27.70 13.33
C GLU A 177 -22.10 -26.75 14.48
N LYS A 178 -20.84 -26.78 14.90
CA LYS A 178 -20.32 -25.88 15.95
C LYS A 178 -19.72 -24.58 15.37
N GLY A 179 -19.83 -24.37 14.04
CA GLY A 179 -19.30 -23.18 13.37
C GLY A 179 -17.83 -23.28 12.96
N GLU A 180 -17.19 -24.42 13.14
CA GLU A 180 -15.82 -24.68 12.67
C GLU A 180 -15.79 -24.82 11.16
N VAL A 181 -14.84 -24.15 10.49
CA VAL A 181 -14.64 -24.25 9.05
C VAL A 181 -13.75 -25.47 8.76
N PHE A 182 -14.22 -26.36 7.88
CA PHE A 182 -13.43 -27.52 7.50
C PHE A 182 -12.17 -27.11 6.73
N LYS A 183 -11.01 -27.67 7.12
CA LYS A 183 -9.71 -27.32 6.54
C LYS A 183 -9.69 -27.41 5.01
N GLN A 184 -10.28 -28.44 4.44
CA GLN A 184 -10.40 -28.64 2.98
C GLN A 184 -11.31 -27.63 2.29
N SER A 185 -12.22 -26.99 3.02
CA SER A 185 -13.20 -26.02 2.51
C SER A 185 -12.82 -24.56 2.84
N TYR A 186 -11.66 -24.35 3.47
CA TYR A 186 -11.26 -23.03 3.95
C TYR A 186 -11.08 -22.01 2.80
N ASP A 187 -10.60 -22.45 1.64
CA ASP A 187 -10.49 -21.60 0.45
C ASP A 187 -11.86 -21.15 -0.04
N LYS A 188 -12.86 -22.03 0.00
CA LYS A 188 -14.24 -21.69 -0.35
C LYS A 188 -14.85 -20.71 0.65
N PHE A 189 -14.61 -20.91 1.94
CA PHE A 189 -15.03 -19.98 2.99
C PHE A 189 -14.43 -18.59 2.77
N ARG A 190 -13.13 -18.49 2.44
CA ARG A 190 -12.46 -17.22 2.12
C ARG A 190 -13.05 -16.57 0.86
N GLN A 191 -13.32 -17.36 -0.18
CA GLN A 191 -13.91 -16.86 -1.42
C GLN A 191 -15.30 -16.25 -1.16
N ILE A 192 -16.13 -16.93 -0.38
CA ILE A 192 -17.46 -16.43 0.01
C ILE A 192 -17.35 -15.11 0.77
N ASN A 193 -16.48 -15.05 1.77
CA ASN A 193 -16.28 -13.82 2.55
C ASN A 193 -15.77 -12.66 1.68
N LYS A 194 -14.84 -12.91 0.76
CA LYS A 194 -14.34 -11.88 -0.15
C LYS A 194 -15.42 -11.36 -1.10
N TYR A 195 -16.29 -12.25 -1.56
CA TYR A 195 -17.45 -11.85 -2.37
C TYR A 195 -18.42 -10.97 -1.58
N LEU A 196 -18.74 -11.37 -0.34
CA LEU A 196 -19.62 -10.57 0.53
C LEU A 196 -19.03 -9.21 0.89
N GLU A 197 -17.72 -9.13 1.15
CA GLU A 197 -17.00 -7.86 1.36
C GLU A 197 -17.18 -6.93 0.16
N PHE A 198 -17.00 -7.44 -1.06
CA PHE A 198 -17.19 -6.67 -2.27
C PHE A 198 -18.63 -6.12 -2.42
N ILE A 199 -19.64 -6.95 -2.15
CA ILE A 199 -21.05 -6.53 -2.21
C ILE A 199 -21.37 -5.50 -1.10
N ASP A 200 -20.92 -5.72 0.13
CA ASP A 200 -21.11 -4.81 1.26
C ASP A 200 -20.48 -3.43 0.98
N ASP A 201 -19.27 -3.41 0.46
CA ASP A 201 -18.57 -2.17 0.08
C ASP A 201 -19.30 -1.43 -1.06
N THR A 202 -19.80 -2.17 -2.06
CA THR A 202 -20.55 -1.60 -3.18
C THR A 202 -21.87 -0.98 -2.69
N ILE A 203 -22.61 -1.67 -1.82
CA ILE A 203 -23.86 -1.14 -1.24
C ILE A 203 -23.58 0.15 -0.47
N LYS A 204 -22.57 0.15 0.40
CA LYS A 204 -22.19 1.33 1.19
C LYS A 204 -21.80 2.51 0.28
N GLU A 205 -21.05 2.25 -0.78
CA GLU A 205 -20.68 3.29 -1.73
C GLU A 205 -21.89 3.89 -2.44
N LEU A 206 -22.83 3.04 -2.89
CA LEU A 206 -24.06 3.48 -3.56
C LEU A 206 -24.99 4.24 -2.61
N GLN A 207 -25.10 3.81 -1.34
CA GLN A 207 -25.84 4.53 -0.31
C GLN A 207 -25.22 5.91 -0.03
N ASN A 208 -23.90 5.98 0.14
CA ASN A 208 -23.18 7.24 0.37
C ASN A 208 -23.37 8.22 -0.80
N LYS A 209 -23.45 7.72 -2.02
CA LYS A 209 -23.74 8.51 -3.24
C LYS A 209 -25.24 8.79 -3.43
N LYS A 210 -26.12 8.29 -2.54
CA LYS A 210 -27.59 8.40 -2.64
C LYS A 210 -28.14 7.84 -3.96
N LEU A 211 -27.51 6.82 -4.53
CA LEU A 211 -27.90 6.19 -5.81
C LEU A 211 -28.87 5.02 -5.61
N ILE A 212 -28.98 4.48 -4.39
CA ILE A 212 -29.93 3.41 -4.06
C ILE A 212 -30.80 3.84 -2.86
N GLY A 213 -32.06 3.43 -2.90
CA GLY A 213 -33.02 3.61 -1.79
C GLY A 213 -33.10 2.39 -0.87
N SER A 214 -34.24 2.26 -0.18
CA SER A 214 -34.51 1.15 0.75
C SER A 214 -34.72 -0.22 0.06
N HIS A 215 -34.92 -0.24 -1.25
CA HIS A 215 -35.14 -1.48 -2.01
C HIS A 215 -33.99 -1.72 -2.95
N ILE A 216 -33.27 -2.82 -2.75
CA ILE A 216 -32.15 -3.25 -3.59
C ILE A 216 -32.59 -4.49 -4.37
N LYS A 217 -32.48 -4.44 -5.70
CA LYS A 217 -32.65 -5.60 -6.56
C LYS A 217 -31.28 -6.13 -6.94
N PHE A 218 -31.04 -7.41 -6.69
CA PHE A 218 -29.83 -8.11 -7.05
C PHE A 218 -30.14 -9.16 -8.15
N ILE A 219 -29.37 -9.14 -9.23
CA ILE A 219 -29.50 -10.11 -10.32
C ILE A 219 -28.13 -10.76 -10.50
N ASP A 220 -28.09 -12.09 -10.43
CA ASP A 220 -26.88 -12.89 -10.67
C ASP A 220 -27.04 -13.64 -12.01
N PHE A 221 -26.18 -13.30 -12.97
CA PHE A 221 -26.12 -13.98 -14.26
C PHE A 221 -25.07 -15.11 -14.18
N GLY A 222 -25.51 -16.35 -14.09
CA GLY A 222 -24.61 -17.48 -14.05
C GLY A 222 -24.36 -18.04 -12.64
N CYS A 223 -25.38 -18.00 -11.82
CA CYS A 223 -25.34 -18.37 -10.41
C CYS A 223 -24.83 -19.79 -10.08
N GLY A 224 -24.70 -20.69 -11.06
CA GLY A 224 -24.24 -22.06 -10.84
C GLY A 224 -25.02 -22.78 -9.75
N LYS A 225 -24.34 -23.20 -8.66
CA LYS A 225 -24.99 -23.81 -7.49
C LYS A 225 -25.70 -22.81 -6.56
N SER A 226 -25.85 -21.56 -6.96
CA SER A 226 -26.54 -20.45 -6.26
C SER A 226 -26.05 -20.15 -4.84
N TYR A 227 -24.94 -20.71 -4.38
CA TYR A 227 -24.48 -20.49 -3.00
C TYR A 227 -24.12 -19.01 -2.72
N LEU A 228 -23.69 -18.26 -3.75
CA LEU A 228 -23.41 -16.82 -3.63
C LEU A 228 -24.71 -16.01 -3.41
N ASN A 229 -25.82 -16.44 -4.03
CA ASN A 229 -27.14 -15.81 -3.83
C ASN A 229 -27.63 -16.00 -2.39
N PHE A 230 -27.41 -17.17 -1.79
CA PHE A 230 -27.73 -17.38 -0.38
C PHE A 230 -26.91 -16.48 0.53
N CYS A 231 -25.61 -16.34 0.24
CA CYS A 231 -24.74 -15.44 0.99
C CYS A 231 -25.20 -13.99 0.88
N THR A 232 -25.56 -13.53 -0.32
CA THR A 232 -26.04 -12.17 -0.57
C THR A 232 -27.36 -11.90 0.15
N SER A 233 -28.27 -12.89 0.20
CA SER A 233 -29.53 -12.75 0.93
C SER A 233 -29.34 -12.58 2.44
N LEU A 234 -28.29 -13.18 3.01
CA LEU A 234 -27.94 -12.96 4.42
C LEU A 234 -27.40 -11.56 4.67
N LEU A 235 -26.58 -11.07 3.72
CA LEU A 235 -26.04 -9.70 3.80
C LEU A 235 -27.17 -8.67 3.72
N PHE A 236 -28.16 -8.87 2.85
CA PHE A 236 -29.31 -7.94 2.70
C PHE A 236 -30.22 -7.87 3.93
N LYS A 237 -30.23 -8.87 4.81
CA LYS A 237 -30.92 -8.76 6.11
C LYS A 237 -30.31 -7.72 7.04
N LYS A 238 -29.10 -7.24 6.74
CA LYS A 238 -28.39 -6.19 7.49
C LYS A 238 -28.81 -4.79 7.04
N TYR A 239 -29.32 -4.65 5.82
CA TYR A 239 -29.76 -3.40 5.20
C TYR A 239 -31.28 -3.32 5.06
#